data_d4d9db71ca13dc2e4e3c23993f8fa153
#
_entry.id   d4d9db71ca13dc2e4e3c23993f8fa153
#
_cell.length_a   1.000
_cell.length_b   1.000
_cell.length_c   1.000
_cell.angle_alpha   90.00
_cell.angle_beta   90.00
_cell.angle_gamma   90.00
#
_symmetry.space_group_name_H-M   'P 1'
#
loop_
_entity.id
_entity.type
_entity.pdbx_description
1 polymer ?
#
loop_
_entity_poly.entity_id
_entity_poly.type
_entity_poly.pdbx_seq_one_letter_code
_entity_poly.pdbx_strand_id
1 'polypeptide(L)'
;MSNHSRTLRAALLCGLSLYSAHSYAAEAPLRIVVTPTRTAQTADESLASVSVVTREQIEQRQSRTVEDALRGLPGLDFSNNGGRGRNTSIFMRGTESDHVLVLVDGIKIGSATTGSSPFEHLPIGQIERIEVVRGPRSSLYGSEALGGVIQIFTRKGGGELIPSFSVTGGSHETGEATVGLSGGGANSWFNLSASGTDTQGINACSGILNRAGCFVNEPDDDAYRSVSGSARAGMRFDNGAEVDAHYLRAESESFFDGGFVNEGENMQQVLGGAVSFAPHEIWRAALAGGRSWDYSDNFRNGVKKSRFDSKRDTLSLQNDFTIAKRHVLTAGADFQKDHVSSSTAYPVTSRDNYGVFGQYQAGLGRHNATLSVRRDDNEQFGGKTTGNVGWGYDVTDALRVNASYGTAFKAPTFNELYFPFFGDPTLRPETARSGELGVQGDHPLGTWGVNLFETRLNNLIAFDAARLLATNVDDARIRGLEVQAGALLAGWQTHANLTLLDPENRSAGANHGNVLPRRAEESLRLDADREFGRFGVGASILAAGKRYDDLANRVELDRYVTVDLRSQYKVTEKWAIQGRAENLLDRDYETAAFFNQPGRSVFVTLAYQH
;
A
#
# COMPACT_ATOMS: atom_id res chain seq x y z
N MET A 1 38.80 -4.95 16.03
CA MET A 1 39.36 -3.58 15.82
C MET A 1 39.69 -3.42 14.36
N SER A 2 38.84 -2.82 13.58
CA SER A 2 39.23 -2.12 12.34
C SER A 2 38.12 -1.13 11.98
N ASN A 3 38.42 0.15 12.14
CA ASN A 3 37.67 1.31 11.69
C ASN A 3 37.53 1.29 10.16
N HIS A 4 36.32 1.37 9.66
CA HIS A 4 36.06 1.94 8.33
C HIS A 4 34.93 2.96 8.39
N SER A 5 35.29 4.15 8.90
CA SER A 5 34.63 5.40 8.55
C SER A 5 35.26 5.90 7.26
N ARG A 6 34.55 5.91 6.14
CA ARG A 6 34.90 6.67 4.93
C ARG A 6 33.69 7.39 4.37
N THR A 7 33.54 8.62 4.84
CA THR A 7 33.29 9.88 4.10
C THR A 7 32.73 9.74 2.68
N LEU A 8 31.43 9.98 2.53
CA LEU A 8 30.86 10.49 1.30
C LEU A 8 30.96 12.03 1.31
N ARG A 9 31.97 12.58 0.60
CA ARG A 9 31.97 13.95 0.13
C ARG A 9 31.78 13.89 -1.38
N ALA A 10 30.60 14.18 -1.87
CA ALA A 10 30.37 14.55 -3.25
C ALA A 10 29.61 15.87 -3.26
N ALA A 11 30.33 16.92 -3.62
CA ALA A 11 29.82 18.26 -3.81
C ALA A 11 28.93 18.29 -5.06
N LEU A 12 27.67 18.69 -4.92
CA LEU A 12 26.81 19.12 -6.02
C LEU A 12 26.74 20.66 -5.97
N LEU A 13 27.70 21.31 -6.63
CA LEU A 13 27.61 22.71 -7.02
C LEU A 13 27.16 22.75 -8.49
N CYS A 14 25.85 22.91 -8.72
CA CYS A 14 25.33 23.31 -10.03
C CYS A 14 24.87 24.77 -9.94
N GLY A 15 25.51 25.62 -10.76
CA GLY A 15 25.23 27.02 -10.83
C GLY A 15 23.82 27.36 -11.30
N LEU A 16 23.15 28.25 -10.58
CA LEU A 16 21.90 28.89 -10.99
C LEU A 16 22.21 29.98 -12.00
N SER A 17 21.89 29.72 -13.26
CA SER A 17 21.71 30.76 -14.27
C SER A 17 20.25 31.23 -14.22
N LEU A 18 20.03 32.49 -13.86
CA LEU A 18 18.74 33.15 -13.87
C LEU A 18 18.24 33.33 -15.33
N TYR A 19 17.31 32.50 -15.75
CA TYR A 19 16.49 32.77 -16.93
C TYR A 19 15.16 33.38 -16.50
N SER A 20 14.81 34.50 -17.08
CA SER A 20 13.54 35.19 -16.92
C SER A 20 12.41 34.29 -17.39
N ALA A 21 11.68 33.67 -16.47
CA ALA A 21 10.50 32.88 -16.76
C ALA A 21 9.29 33.79 -16.92
N HIS A 22 8.64 33.73 -18.07
CA HIS A 22 7.31 34.27 -18.27
C HIS A 22 6.35 33.49 -17.34
N SER A 23 5.63 34.23 -16.51
CA SER A 23 4.62 33.66 -15.60
C SER A 23 3.48 33.04 -16.41
N TYR A 24 3.47 31.75 -16.55
CA TYR A 24 2.23 31.00 -16.70
C TYR A 24 1.58 30.96 -15.33
N ALA A 25 0.34 31.43 -15.22
CA ALA A 25 -0.47 31.25 -14.03
C ALA A 25 -0.59 29.73 -13.79
N ALA A 26 0.08 29.23 -12.76
CA ALA A 26 -0.11 27.87 -12.32
C ALA A 26 -1.56 27.75 -11.82
N GLU A 27 -2.34 26.85 -12.40
CA GLU A 27 -3.61 26.42 -11.78
C GLU A 27 -3.28 26.01 -10.34
N ALA A 28 -4.10 26.52 -9.39
CA ALA A 28 -3.93 26.17 -7.98
C ALA A 28 -3.92 24.63 -7.85
N PRO A 29 -2.97 24.05 -7.13
CA PRO A 29 -2.88 22.60 -7.00
C PRO A 29 -4.23 22.05 -6.51
N LEU A 30 -4.75 21.06 -7.20
CA LEU A 30 -5.96 20.35 -6.80
C LEU A 30 -5.78 19.90 -5.35
N ARG A 31 -6.59 20.45 -4.44
CA ARG A 31 -6.56 20.07 -3.02
C ARG A 31 -7.08 18.64 -2.87
N ILE A 32 -6.18 17.68 -2.87
CA ILE A 32 -6.50 16.25 -2.73
C ILE A 32 -7.00 16.02 -1.31
N VAL A 33 -8.25 15.56 -1.19
CA VAL A 33 -8.86 15.21 0.09
C VAL A 33 -8.44 13.81 0.49
N VAL A 34 -7.91 13.66 1.70
CA VAL A 34 -7.42 12.40 2.28
C VAL A 34 -8.10 12.11 3.62
N THR A 35 -8.01 10.87 4.07
CA THR A 35 -8.65 10.41 5.32
C THR A 35 -7.69 9.78 6.34
N PRO A 36 -6.47 10.34 6.56
CA PRO A 36 -5.48 9.74 7.45
C PRO A 36 -5.90 9.74 8.92
N THR A 37 -6.89 10.58 9.26
CA THR A 37 -7.45 10.74 10.61
C THR A 37 -8.90 10.23 10.68
N ARG A 38 -9.33 9.41 9.72
CA ARG A 38 -10.73 8.98 9.50
C ARG A 38 -11.69 10.13 9.22
N THR A 39 -11.24 11.37 9.23
CA THR A 39 -11.99 12.56 8.82
C THR A 39 -11.37 13.11 7.54
N ALA A 40 -12.22 13.63 6.66
CA ALA A 40 -11.77 14.23 5.41
C ALA A 40 -11.00 15.52 5.70
N GLN A 41 -9.78 15.62 5.21
CA GLN A 41 -8.93 16.81 5.27
C GLN A 41 -8.10 16.90 3.99
N THR A 42 -7.49 18.02 3.72
CA THR A 42 -6.59 18.12 2.58
C THR A 42 -5.23 17.47 2.92
N ALA A 43 -4.53 16.94 1.93
CA ALA A 43 -3.26 16.26 2.16
C ALA A 43 -2.21 17.19 2.79
N ASP A 44 -2.23 18.47 2.42
CA ASP A 44 -1.37 19.53 2.96
C ASP A 44 -1.72 19.89 4.42
N GLU A 45 -2.96 19.72 4.86
CA GLU A 45 -3.35 19.94 6.26
C GLU A 45 -2.98 18.77 7.17
N SER A 46 -2.66 17.61 6.61
CA SER A 46 -2.33 16.41 7.37
C SER A 46 -1.02 16.58 8.15
N LEU A 47 -1.02 16.23 9.44
CA LEU A 47 0.18 16.11 10.27
C LEU A 47 0.84 14.72 10.14
N ALA A 48 0.25 13.86 9.32
CA ALA A 48 0.76 12.54 9.00
C ALA A 48 1.51 12.58 7.66
N SER A 49 2.54 11.76 7.51
CA SER A 49 3.16 11.51 6.21
C SER A 49 2.20 10.73 5.32
N VAL A 50 1.61 11.40 4.34
CA VAL A 50 0.62 10.84 3.41
C VAL A 50 1.14 10.91 1.97
N SER A 51 0.88 9.88 1.18
CA SER A 51 0.99 9.89 -0.27
C SER A 51 -0.34 9.47 -0.86
N VAL A 52 -0.72 10.08 -1.97
CA VAL A 52 -1.94 9.74 -2.71
C VAL A 52 -1.54 9.40 -4.14
N VAL A 53 -2.05 8.30 -4.64
CA VAL A 53 -2.00 7.94 -6.06
C VAL A 53 -3.41 8.09 -6.59
N THR A 54 -3.65 9.09 -7.43
CA THR A 54 -4.97 9.36 -8.02
C THR A 54 -5.22 8.53 -9.27
N ARG A 55 -6.47 8.50 -9.76
CA ARG A 55 -6.83 7.82 -11.01
C ARG A 55 -6.02 8.35 -12.18
N GLU A 56 -5.88 9.68 -12.27
CA GLU A 56 -5.12 10.35 -13.33
C GLU A 56 -3.65 9.90 -13.30
N GLN A 57 -3.06 9.76 -12.13
CA GLN A 57 -1.69 9.27 -12.00
C GLN A 57 -1.56 7.78 -12.35
N ILE A 58 -2.55 6.95 -11.99
CA ILE A 58 -2.61 5.53 -12.40
C ILE A 58 -2.65 5.43 -13.93
N GLU A 59 -3.49 6.23 -14.58
CA GLU A 59 -3.65 6.25 -16.04
C GLU A 59 -2.44 6.86 -16.74
N GLN A 60 -1.91 7.97 -16.23
CA GLN A 60 -0.73 8.63 -16.78
C GLN A 60 0.52 7.73 -16.69
N ARG A 61 0.70 7.03 -15.57
CA ARG A 61 1.76 6.06 -15.38
C ARG A 61 1.50 4.74 -16.10
N GLN A 62 0.28 4.54 -16.63
CA GLN A 62 -0.18 3.29 -17.24
C GLN A 62 0.06 2.10 -16.30
N SER A 63 -0.22 2.29 -15.00
CA SER A 63 0.01 1.27 -13.98
C SER A 63 -0.89 0.06 -14.20
N ARG A 64 -0.31 -1.15 -14.24
CA ARG A 64 -1.00 -2.40 -14.54
C ARG A 64 -1.38 -3.20 -13.30
N THR A 65 -0.74 -2.92 -12.16
CA THR A 65 -1.01 -3.53 -10.86
C THR A 65 -1.07 -2.48 -9.77
N VAL A 66 -1.62 -2.85 -8.60
CA VAL A 66 -1.56 -2.00 -7.40
C VAL A 66 -0.11 -1.84 -6.94
N GLU A 67 0.69 -2.89 -7.00
CA GLU A 67 2.12 -2.84 -6.72
C GLU A 67 2.83 -1.78 -7.59
N ASP A 68 2.59 -1.82 -8.91
CA ASP A 68 3.20 -0.88 -9.87
C ASP A 68 2.81 0.58 -9.57
N ALA A 69 1.55 0.83 -9.19
CA ALA A 69 1.08 2.15 -8.79
C ALA A 69 1.75 2.68 -7.50
N LEU A 70 2.09 1.78 -6.57
CA LEU A 70 2.69 2.10 -5.28
C LEU A 70 4.22 2.06 -5.28
N ARG A 71 4.84 1.33 -6.23
CA ARG A 71 6.29 1.13 -6.30
C ARG A 71 7.02 2.47 -6.41
N GLY A 72 8.00 2.66 -5.52
CA GLY A 72 8.81 3.88 -5.45
C GLY A 72 8.13 5.09 -4.80
N LEU A 73 6.98 4.92 -4.14
CA LEU A 73 6.50 5.93 -3.20
C LEU A 73 7.44 5.99 -1.97
N PRO A 74 7.58 7.17 -1.33
CA PRO A 74 8.45 7.29 -0.17
C PRO A 74 8.10 6.27 0.91
N GLY A 75 9.11 5.60 1.45
CA GLY A 75 8.98 4.63 2.54
C GLY A 75 8.28 3.33 2.17
N LEU A 76 8.01 3.04 0.89
CA LEU A 76 7.50 1.76 0.43
C LEU A 76 8.57 0.97 -0.31
N ASP A 77 8.76 -0.28 0.07
CA ASP A 77 9.58 -1.25 -0.64
C ASP A 77 8.80 -2.54 -0.87
N PHE A 78 9.20 -3.31 -1.88
CA PHE A 78 8.48 -4.49 -2.34
C PHE A 78 9.42 -5.67 -2.49
N SER A 79 8.92 -6.85 -2.13
CA SER A 79 9.54 -8.12 -2.46
C SER A 79 8.50 -9.01 -3.14
N ASN A 80 8.79 -9.43 -4.36
CA ASN A 80 7.90 -10.22 -5.19
C ASN A 80 8.60 -11.53 -5.60
N ASN A 81 7.89 -12.65 -5.50
CA ASN A 81 8.42 -13.97 -5.78
C ASN A 81 8.27 -14.35 -7.27
N GLY A 82 8.62 -13.45 -8.20
CA GLY A 82 8.74 -13.78 -9.61
C GLY A 82 7.57 -13.35 -10.51
N GLY A 83 7.28 -12.05 -10.60
CA GLY A 83 6.38 -11.52 -11.62
C GLY A 83 4.90 -11.40 -11.23
N ARG A 84 4.02 -11.41 -12.21
CA ARG A 84 2.59 -11.13 -12.04
C ARG A 84 1.87 -12.22 -11.26
N GLY A 85 0.99 -11.81 -10.31
CA GLY A 85 0.19 -12.75 -9.51
C GLY A 85 0.97 -13.53 -8.47
N ARG A 86 2.26 -13.19 -8.27
CA ARG A 86 3.13 -13.82 -7.28
C ARG A 86 3.00 -13.15 -5.93
N ASN A 87 3.26 -13.93 -4.89
CA ASN A 87 3.26 -13.42 -3.52
C ASN A 87 4.13 -12.16 -3.44
N THR A 88 3.48 -11.07 -3.06
CA THR A 88 4.08 -9.74 -2.99
C THR A 88 4.01 -9.21 -1.56
N SER A 89 5.16 -9.01 -0.94
CA SER A 89 5.30 -8.37 0.37
C SER A 89 5.53 -6.88 0.20
N ILE A 90 4.81 -6.07 0.97
CA ILE A 90 4.99 -4.61 1.04
C ILE A 90 5.59 -4.24 2.38
N PHE A 91 6.74 -3.59 2.37
CA PHE A 91 7.41 -3.09 3.57
C PHE A 91 7.21 -1.57 3.66
N MET A 92 6.46 -1.11 4.63
CA MET A 92 6.27 0.31 4.87
C MET A 92 7.27 0.80 5.91
N ARG A 93 8.18 1.71 5.51
CA ARG A 93 9.28 2.16 6.37
C ARG A 93 10.09 1.01 6.97
N GLY A 94 10.25 -0.08 6.21
CA GLY A 94 11.01 -1.27 6.62
C GLY A 94 10.33 -2.18 7.65
N THR A 95 9.07 -1.93 8.05
CA THR A 95 8.30 -2.86 8.89
C THR A 95 7.88 -4.10 8.09
N GLU A 96 7.34 -5.14 8.73
CA GLU A 96 6.88 -6.36 8.05
C GLU A 96 5.62 -6.09 7.20
N SER A 97 5.35 -6.97 6.23
CA SER A 97 4.19 -6.84 5.34
C SER A 97 2.86 -6.92 6.09
N ASP A 98 2.78 -7.71 7.13
CA ASP A 98 1.61 -7.85 8.01
C ASP A 98 1.48 -6.74 9.07
N HIS A 99 2.42 -5.79 9.07
CA HIS A 99 2.35 -4.52 9.81
C HIS A 99 1.65 -3.41 9.04
N VAL A 100 1.23 -3.68 7.80
CA VAL A 100 0.56 -2.72 6.91
C VAL A 100 -0.90 -3.08 6.79
N LEU A 101 -1.76 -2.27 7.42
CA LEU A 101 -3.20 -2.45 7.31
C LEU A 101 -3.69 -1.99 5.94
N VAL A 102 -4.47 -2.83 5.26
CA VAL A 102 -5.09 -2.51 3.98
C VAL A 102 -6.60 -2.45 4.10
N LEU A 103 -7.19 -1.41 3.52
CA LEU A 103 -8.64 -1.25 3.43
C LEU A 103 -9.07 -1.05 1.98
N VAL A 104 -10.23 -1.61 1.65
CA VAL A 104 -10.95 -1.30 0.40
C VAL A 104 -12.28 -0.65 0.80
N ASP A 105 -12.46 0.62 0.39
CA ASP A 105 -13.62 1.46 0.76
C ASP A 105 -13.95 1.43 2.26
N GLY A 106 -12.90 1.40 3.11
CA GLY A 106 -13.01 1.38 4.58
C GLY A 106 -13.16 -0.01 5.21
N ILE A 107 -13.33 -1.07 4.43
CA ILE A 107 -13.40 -2.45 4.93
C ILE A 107 -11.99 -3.05 4.95
N LYS A 108 -11.56 -3.58 6.10
CA LYS A 108 -10.27 -4.24 6.26
C LYS A 108 -10.23 -5.51 5.40
N ILE A 109 -9.16 -5.66 4.62
CA ILE A 109 -8.87 -6.87 3.84
C ILE A 109 -7.60 -7.55 4.36
N GLY A 110 -7.34 -8.76 3.89
CA GLY A 110 -6.16 -9.55 4.23
C GLY A 110 -6.48 -10.84 4.94
N SER A 111 -5.50 -11.72 4.94
CA SER A 111 -5.58 -13.05 5.53
C SER A 111 -5.41 -12.99 7.05
N ALA A 112 -6.35 -13.54 7.80
CA ALA A 112 -6.18 -13.72 9.25
C ALA A 112 -5.19 -14.85 9.56
N THR A 113 -4.93 -15.75 8.60
CA THR A 113 -3.97 -16.85 8.77
C THR A 113 -2.52 -16.37 8.62
N THR A 114 -2.21 -15.57 7.61
CA THR A 114 -0.86 -15.07 7.34
C THR A 114 -0.60 -13.63 7.77
N GLY A 115 -1.66 -12.83 7.97
CA GLY A 115 -1.58 -11.39 8.26
C GLY A 115 -1.34 -10.51 7.03
N SER A 116 -0.95 -11.08 5.89
CA SER A 116 -0.66 -10.33 4.67
C SER A 116 -1.92 -9.98 3.88
N SER A 117 -1.82 -8.93 3.09
CA SER A 117 -2.87 -8.52 2.15
C SER A 117 -2.43 -8.83 0.73
N PRO A 118 -3.23 -9.57 -0.05
CA PRO A 118 -2.85 -10.05 -1.40
C PRO A 118 -3.06 -8.94 -2.45
N PHE A 119 -2.14 -7.99 -2.51
CA PHE A 119 -2.16 -6.87 -3.46
C PHE A 119 -2.11 -7.32 -4.92
N GLU A 120 -1.44 -8.45 -5.17
CA GLU A 120 -1.23 -9.06 -6.48
C GLU A 120 -2.54 -9.42 -7.18
N HIS A 121 -3.64 -9.58 -6.44
CA HIS A 121 -4.95 -9.97 -6.97
C HIS A 121 -5.94 -8.78 -7.06
N LEU A 122 -5.57 -7.58 -6.60
CA LEU A 122 -6.46 -6.43 -6.64
C LEU A 122 -6.50 -5.78 -8.03
N PRO A 123 -7.70 -5.56 -8.61
CA PRO A 123 -7.84 -5.04 -9.97
C PRO A 123 -7.63 -3.52 -10.03
N ILE A 124 -6.48 -3.07 -10.55
CA ILE A 124 -6.11 -1.65 -10.66
C ILE A 124 -7.11 -0.83 -11.49
N GLY A 125 -7.75 -1.44 -12.49
CA GLY A 125 -8.75 -0.77 -13.35
C GLY A 125 -9.99 -0.28 -12.61
N GLN A 126 -10.29 -0.86 -11.44
CA GLN A 126 -11.45 -0.54 -10.61
C GLN A 126 -11.16 0.48 -9.51
N ILE A 127 -9.90 0.92 -9.38
CA ILE A 127 -9.43 1.82 -8.33
C ILE A 127 -9.52 3.27 -8.79
N GLU A 128 -10.07 4.12 -7.94
CA GLU A 128 -10.14 5.58 -8.09
C GLU A 128 -8.90 6.27 -7.54
N ARG A 129 -8.49 5.90 -6.33
CA ARG A 129 -7.28 6.39 -5.68
C ARG A 129 -6.79 5.44 -4.61
N ILE A 130 -5.51 5.57 -4.28
CA ILE A 130 -4.86 4.86 -3.18
C ILE A 130 -4.25 5.89 -2.25
N GLU A 131 -4.60 5.85 -0.97
CA GLU A 131 -4.01 6.69 0.08
C GLU A 131 -3.06 5.83 0.92
N VAL A 132 -1.83 6.30 1.08
CA VAL A 132 -0.80 5.65 1.88
C VAL A 132 -0.45 6.54 3.06
N VAL A 133 -0.78 6.09 4.27
CA VAL A 133 -0.51 6.82 5.53
C VAL A 133 0.59 6.07 6.27
N ARG A 134 1.76 6.68 6.40
CA ARG A 134 2.94 6.07 7.02
C ARG A 134 2.98 6.31 8.53
N GLY A 135 3.67 5.40 9.22
CA GLY A 135 3.87 5.40 10.67
C GLY A 135 2.68 4.83 11.45
N PRO A 136 2.81 4.65 12.77
CA PRO A 136 1.80 4.00 13.62
C PRO A 136 0.42 4.66 13.55
N ARG A 137 -0.61 3.86 13.24
CA ARG A 137 -2.02 4.30 13.15
C ARG A 137 -2.97 3.46 13.98
N SER A 138 -2.45 2.60 14.86
CA SER A 138 -3.28 1.76 15.72
C SER A 138 -4.22 2.56 16.62
N SER A 139 -3.89 3.82 16.97
CA SER A 139 -4.76 4.69 17.74
C SER A 139 -6.10 5.05 17.05
N LEU A 140 -6.22 4.76 15.75
CA LEU A 140 -7.46 4.95 15.01
C LEU A 140 -7.97 3.63 14.40
N TYR A 141 -7.06 2.78 13.91
CA TYR A 141 -7.43 1.61 13.12
C TYR A 141 -7.27 0.27 13.88
N GLY A 142 -6.66 0.28 15.09
CA GLY A 142 -6.44 -0.90 15.90
C GLY A 142 -5.24 -1.73 15.44
N SER A 143 -5.31 -3.03 15.64
CA SER A 143 -4.27 -4.00 15.25
C SER A 143 -3.92 -3.92 13.76
N GLU A 144 -2.69 -4.33 13.39
CA GLU A 144 -2.13 -4.40 12.03
C GLU A 144 -1.62 -3.06 11.47
N ALA A 145 -1.95 -1.90 12.06
CA ALA A 145 -1.51 -0.59 11.60
C ALA A 145 -0.20 -0.12 12.29
N LEU A 146 0.83 -0.98 12.34
CA LEU A 146 2.14 -0.66 12.91
C LEU A 146 2.98 0.21 11.99
N GLY A 147 3.18 -0.25 10.75
CA GLY A 147 3.92 0.44 9.70
C GLY A 147 3.12 1.57 9.10
N GLY A 148 1.81 1.37 9.00
CA GLY A 148 0.86 2.34 8.48
C GLY A 148 -0.39 1.72 7.90
N VAL A 149 -1.08 2.50 7.06
CA VAL A 149 -2.36 2.12 6.44
C VAL A 149 -2.31 2.43 4.95
N ILE A 150 -2.76 1.48 4.13
CA ILE A 150 -3.05 1.68 2.71
C ILE A 150 -4.56 1.60 2.54
N GLN A 151 -5.16 2.68 2.09
CA GLN A 151 -6.60 2.75 1.84
C GLN A 151 -6.87 2.88 0.35
N ILE A 152 -7.55 1.89 -0.20
CA ILE A 152 -7.91 1.78 -1.60
C ILE A 152 -9.37 2.20 -1.74
N PHE A 153 -9.64 3.14 -2.62
CA PHE A 153 -10.99 3.59 -2.94
C PHE A 153 -11.36 3.12 -4.34
N THR A 154 -12.49 2.42 -4.46
CA THR A 154 -13.05 2.03 -5.75
C THR A 154 -13.76 3.20 -6.41
N ARG A 155 -13.93 3.11 -7.74
CA ARG A 155 -14.59 4.16 -8.54
C ARG A 155 -16.04 4.36 -8.07
N LYS A 156 -16.40 5.60 -7.85
CA LYS A 156 -17.73 5.97 -7.31
C LYS A 156 -18.76 6.19 -8.41
N GLY A 157 -18.36 6.83 -9.52
CA GLY A 157 -19.30 7.28 -10.55
C GLY A 157 -20.05 8.56 -10.17
N GLY A 158 -21.08 8.88 -10.93
CA GLY A 158 -21.92 10.08 -10.80
C GLY A 158 -22.05 10.82 -12.13
N GLY A 159 -23.03 11.75 -12.23
CA GLY A 159 -23.27 12.52 -13.43
C GLY A 159 -23.85 11.71 -14.59
N GLU A 160 -23.46 12.06 -15.82
CA GLU A 160 -23.91 11.37 -17.04
C GLU A 160 -23.46 9.91 -17.10
N LEU A 161 -24.10 9.13 -17.95
CA LEU A 161 -23.74 7.74 -18.18
C LEU A 161 -22.43 7.65 -18.97
N ILE A 162 -21.39 7.15 -18.35
CA ILE A 162 -20.05 7.05 -18.92
C ILE A 162 -19.64 5.57 -19.06
N PRO A 163 -19.65 5.00 -20.27
CA PRO A 163 -19.01 3.73 -20.54
C PRO A 163 -17.49 3.90 -20.63
N SER A 164 -16.75 2.90 -20.17
CA SER A 164 -15.30 2.82 -20.33
C SER A 164 -14.89 1.43 -20.78
N PHE A 165 -13.81 1.36 -21.54
CA PHE A 165 -13.28 0.11 -22.08
C PHE A 165 -11.78 0.24 -22.28
N SER A 166 -11.04 -0.82 -21.98
CA SER A 166 -9.63 -0.94 -22.36
C SER A 166 -9.25 -2.37 -22.67
N VAL A 167 -8.37 -2.54 -23.68
CA VAL A 167 -7.75 -3.81 -24.01
C VAL A 167 -6.26 -3.58 -24.13
N THR A 168 -5.48 -4.43 -23.47
CA THR A 168 -4.02 -4.42 -23.49
C THR A 168 -3.51 -5.76 -24.01
N GLY A 169 -2.51 -5.73 -24.87
CA GLY A 169 -1.74 -6.91 -25.28
C GLY A 169 -0.25 -6.62 -25.25
N GLY A 170 0.56 -7.64 -25.03
CA GLY A 170 2.01 -7.43 -24.99
C GLY A 170 2.85 -8.64 -24.62
N SER A 171 4.04 -8.39 -24.12
CA SER A 171 5.02 -9.39 -23.71
C SER A 171 4.45 -10.45 -22.78
N HIS A 172 5.07 -11.61 -22.73
CA HIS A 172 4.66 -12.77 -21.92
C HIS A 172 3.27 -13.30 -22.30
N GLU A 173 2.89 -13.16 -23.57
CA GLU A 173 1.55 -13.52 -24.09
C GLU A 173 0.42 -12.87 -23.26
N THR A 174 0.65 -11.66 -22.77
CA THR A 174 -0.30 -10.98 -21.90
C THR A 174 -1.48 -10.41 -22.68
N GLY A 175 -2.69 -10.71 -22.22
CA GLY A 175 -3.95 -10.09 -22.60
C GLY A 175 -4.69 -9.57 -21.38
N GLU A 176 -5.12 -8.29 -21.40
CA GLU A 176 -5.92 -7.70 -20.34
C GLU A 176 -7.11 -6.97 -20.96
N ALA A 177 -8.27 -7.06 -20.33
CA ALA A 177 -9.44 -6.30 -20.72
C ALA A 177 -10.16 -5.75 -19.48
N THR A 178 -10.63 -4.51 -19.60
CA THR A 178 -11.47 -3.90 -18.57
C THR A 178 -12.67 -3.22 -19.25
N VAL A 179 -13.85 -3.42 -18.68
CA VAL A 179 -15.08 -2.72 -19.07
C VAL A 179 -15.69 -2.07 -17.85
N GLY A 180 -16.30 -0.89 -18.06
CA GLY A 180 -16.92 -0.16 -16.97
C GLY A 180 -18.13 0.63 -17.44
N LEU A 181 -19.05 0.87 -16.52
CA LEU A 181 -20.20 1.72 -16.71
C LEU A 181 -20.44 2.52 -15.43
N SER A 182 -20.37 3.82 -15.50
CA SER A 182 -20.62 4.70 -14.38
C SER A 182 -21.66 5.75 -14.72
N GLY A 183 -22.33 6.27 -13.71
CA GLY A 183 -23.32 7.32 -13.90
C GLY A 183 -24.05 7.65 -12.61
N GLY A 184 -25.10 8.44 -12.74
CA GLY A 184 -25.95 8.83 -11.59
C GLY A 184 -26.85 10.02 -11.91
N GLY A 185 -27.43 10.57 -10.87
CA GLY A 185 -28.19 11.82 -10.90
C GLY A 185 -27.53 12.88 -10.02
N ALA A 186 -28.26 13.95 -9.72
CA ALA A 186 -27.79 15.01 -8.83
C ALA A 186 -27.42 14.51 -7.43
N ASN A 187 -28.14 13.50 -6.95
CA ASN A 187 -28.00 12.96 -5.59
C ASN A 187 -27.70 11.46 -5.57
N SER A 188 -27.38 10.84 -6.70
CA SER A 188 -27.11 9.41 -6.78
C SER A 188 -25.91 9.11 -7.67
N TRP A 189 -25.27 7.99 -7.44
CA TRP A 189 -24.14 7.50 -8.21
C TRP A 189 -24.14 5.99 -8.29
N PHE A 190 -23.57 5.47 -9.36
CA PHE A 190 -23.23 4.06 -9.47
C PHE A 190 -21.99 3.88 -10.33
N ASN A 191 -21.29 2.79 -10.10
CA ASN A 191 -20.21 2.28 -10.93
C ASN A 191 -20.28 0.76 -10.98
N LEU A 192 -20.18 0.22 -12.18
CA LEU A 192 -20.04 -1.22 -12.44
C LEU A 192 -18.76 -1.40 -13.25
N SER A 193 -17.94 -2.35 -12.88
CA SER A 193 -16.71 -2.64 -13.62
C SER A 193 -16.41 -4.13 -13.58
N ALA A 194 -15.84 -4.64 -14.67
CA ALA A 194 -15.30 -5.99 -14.76
C ALA A 194 -13.96 -5.95 -15.48
N SER A 195 -13.03 -6.82 -15.09
CA SER A 195 -11.74 -6.96 -15.75
C SER A 195 -11.28 -8.41 -15.76
N GLY A 196 -10.47 -8.74 -16.77
CA GLY A 196 -9.81 -10.04 -16.91
C GLY A 196 -8.36 -9.84 -17.32
N THR A 197 -7.50 -10.72 -16.87
CA THR A 197 -6.08 -10.79 -17.20
C THR A 197 -5.71 -12.24 -17.46
N ASP A 198 -4.96 -12.48 -18.53
CA ASP A 198 -4.31 -13.76 -18.83
C ASP A 198 -2.87 -13.47 -19.26
N THR A 199 -1.90 -14.18 -18.70
CA THR A 199 -0.48 -14.07 -19.07
C THR A 199 0.23 -15.39 -18.84
N GLN A 200 1.12 -15.76 -19.75
CA GLN A 200 2.00 -16.91 -19.53
C GLN A 200 3.07 -16.61 -18.48
N GLY A 201 3.33 -15.32 -18.20
CA GLY A 201 4.30 -14.94 -17.19
C GLY A 201 5.75 -15.15 -17.64
N ILE A 202 6.59 -15.51 -16.69
CA ILE A 202 8.02 -15.81 -16.87
C ILE A 202 8.35 -17.04 -16.02
N ASN A 203 9.44 -17.74 -16.34
CA ASN A 203 10.02 -18.69 -15.38
C ASN A 203 10.52 -17.92 -14.15
N ALA A 204 9.80 -18.06 -13.02
CA ALA A 204 10.05 -17.28 -11.82
C ALA A 204 11.29 -17.77 -11.06
N CYS A 205 11.68 -19.05 -11.18
CA CYS A 205 12.87 -19.57 -10.52
C CYS A 205 14.14 -19.35 -11.34
N SER A 206 15.23 -18.95 -10.69
CA SER A 206 16.54 -18.71 -11.32
C SER A 206 17.29 -19.98 -11.74
N GLY A 207 16.72 -21.15 -11.50
CA GLY A 207 17.35 -22.45 -11.77
C GLY A 207 18.38 -22.89 -10.74
N ILE A 208 18.63 -22.09 -9.72
CA ILE A 208 19.52 -22.41 -8.62
C ILE A 208 18.71 -23.06 -7.50
N LEU A 209 18.81 -24.36 -7.33
CA LEU A 209 18.19 -25.08 -6.22
C LEU A 209 18.86 -24.65 -4.91
N ASN A 210 18.14 -23.90 -4.09
CA ASN A 210 18.64 -23.42 -2.81
C ASN A 210 17.56 -23.54 -1.73
N ARG A 211 18.01 -23.54 -0.48
CA ARG A 211 17.15 -23.61 0.71
C ARG A 211 16.37 -22.29 0.98
N ALA A 212 16.63 -21.23 0.22
CA ALA A 212 16.10 -19.90 0.49
C ALA A 212 14.89 -19.48 -0.38
N GLY A 213 14.52 -20.22 -1.43
CA GLY A 213 13.44 -19.77 -2.31
C GLY A 213 12.97 -20.81 -3.30
N CYS A 214 13.65 -20.94 -4.43
CA CYS A 214 13.33 -21.94 -5.46
C CYS A 214 13.78 -23.31 -5.02
N PHE A 215 12.91 -24.06 -4.35
CA PHE A 215 13.21 -25.44 -3.90
C PHE A 215 13.12 -26.46 -5.04
N VAL A 216 12.41 -26.14 -6.11
CA VAL A 216 12.24 -26.92 -7.33
C VAL A 216 12.37 -25.95 -8.50
N ASN A 217 13.05 -26.36 -9.54
CA ASN A 217 13.11 -25.63 -10.79
C ASN A 217 12.29 -26.40 -11.82
N GLU A 218 11.14 -25.88 -12.22
CA GLU A 218 10.34 -26.34 -13.35
C GLU A 218 10.68 -25.41 -14.52
N PRO A 219 11.05 -25.89 -15.72
CA PRO A 219 11.59 -25.03 -16.77
C PRO A 219 10.49 -24.39 -17.63
N ASP A 220 9.29 -24.25 -17.12
CA ASP A 220 8.15 -23.60 -17.75
C ASP A 220 7.97 -22.16 -17.27
N ASP A 221 7.15 -21.44 -17.99
CA ASP A 221 6.73 -20.10 -17.57
C ASP A 221 5.55 -20.20 -16.59
N ASP A 222 5.59 -19.36 -15.60
CA ASP A 222 4.66 -19.32 -14.49
C ASP A 222 3.45 -18.45 -14.81
N ALA A 223 2.40 -19.03 -15.33
CA ALA A 223 1.20 -18.35 -15.79
C ALA A 223 0.37 -17.72 -14.67
N TYR A 224 -0.38 -16.69 -15.02
CA TYR A 224 -1.35 -16.05 -14.13
C TYR A 224 -2.62 -15.68 -14.88
N ARG A 225 -3.78 -16.02 -14.33
CA ARG A 225 -5.10 -15.64 -14.82
C ARG A 225 -5.91 -14.99 -13.73
N SER A 226 -6.70 -13.99 -14.06
CA SER A 226 -7.65 -13.42 -13.11
C SER A 226 -8.88 -12.86 -13.79
N VAL A 227 -10.01 -12.95 -13.07
CA VAL A 227 -11.27 -12.29 -13.42
C VAL A 227 -11.76 -11.54 -12.19
N SER A 228 -12.21 -10.31 -12.39
CA SER A 228 -12.72 -9.51 -11.28
C SER A 228 -13.92 -8.66 -11.69
N GLY A 229 -14.74 -8.33 -10.70
CA GLY A 229 -15.87 -7.44 -10.85
C GLY A 229 -16.05 -6.56 -9.63
N SER A 230 -16.53 -5.33 -9.85
CA SER A 230 -16.94 -4.43 -8.78
C SER A 230 -18.26 -3.75 -9.10
N ALA A 231 -18.99 -3.45 -8.06
CA ALA A 231 -20.21 -2.65 -8.10
C ALA A 231 -20.21 -1.69 -6.91
N ARG A 232 -20.52 -0.44 -7.16
CA ARG A 232 -20.72 0.57 -6.13
C ARG A 232 -21.95 1.39 -6.46
N ALA A 233 -22.77 1.70 -5.47
CA ALA A 233 -23.93 2.58 -5.64
C ALA A 233 -24.16 3.35 -4.35
N GLY A 234 -24.73 4.54 -4.50
CA GLY A 234 -25.10 5.34 -3.35
C GLY A 234 -26.05 6.48 -3.70
N MET A 235 -26.57 7.08 -2.64
CA MET A 235 -27.53 8.17 -2.74
C MET A 235 -27.37 9.12 -1.57
N ARG A 236 -27.56 10.41 -1.86
CA ARG A 236 -27.72 11.46 -0.86
C ARG A 236 -29.17 11.89 -0.83
N PHE A 237 -29.78 11.85 0.34
CA PHE A 237 -31.16 12.29 0.57
C PHE A 237 -31.24 13.80 0.81
N ASP A 238 -32.44 14.38 0.67
CA ASP A 238 -32.66 15.82 0.84
C ASP A 238 -32.36 16.31 2.26
N ASN A 239 -32.44 15.44 3.27
CA ASN A 239 -32.04 15.72 4.65
C ASN A 239 -30.52 15.63 4.87
N GLY A 240 -29.73 15.44 3.82
CA GLY A 240 -28.28 15.35 3.86
C GLY A 240 -27.72 13.97 4.28
N ALA A 241 -28.59 12.99 4.59
CA ALA A 241 -28.13 11.63 4.83
C ALA A 241 -27.56 11.03 3.54
N GLU A 242 -26.47 10.28 3.65
CA GLU A 242 -25.82 9.60 2.53
C GLU A 242 -25.71 8.10 2.83
N VAL A 243 -26.07 7.28 1.85
CA VAL A 243 -25.91 5.82 1.86
C VAL A 243 -25.00 5.44 0.70
N ASP A 244 -23.99 4.63 0.97
CA ASP A 244 -23.08 4.05 -0.03
C ASP A 244 -22.93 2.56 0.23
N ALA A 245 -22.96 1.76 -0.83
CA ALA A 245 -22.71 0.32 -0.77
C ALA A 245 -21.74 -0.06 -1.90
N HIS A 246 -20.84 -0.99 -1.60
CA HIS A 246 -19.84 -1.44 -2.55
C HIS A 246 -19.62 -2.94 -2.45
N TYR A 247 -19.27 -3.52 -3.58
CA TYR A 247 -18.90 -4.92 -3.73
C TYR A 247 -17.70 -5.03 -4.67
N LEU A 248 -16.74 -5.87 -4.32
CA LEU A 248 -15.59 -6.22 -5.15
C LEU A 248 -15.35 -7.73 -5.00
N ARG A 249 -15.11 -8.40 -6.10
CA ARG A 249 -14.64 -9.79 -6.14
C ARG A 249 -13.55 -9.93 -7.19
N ALA A 250 -12.48 -10.60 -6.83
CA ALA A 250 -11.39 -10.97 -7.72
C ALA A 250 -11.07 -12.45 -7.49
N GLU A 251 -11.06 -13.22 -8.55
CA GLU A 251 -10.64 -14.61 -8.59
C GLU A 251 -9.39 -14.72 -9.46
N SER A 252 -8.45 -15.55 -9.04
CA SER A 252 -7.22 -15.74 -9.76
C SER A 252 -6.69 -17.16 -9.63
N GLU A 253 -6.00 -17.58 -10.69
CA GLU A 253 -5.23 -18.82 -10.77
C GLU A 253 -3.77 -18.44 -11.03
N SER A 254 -2.86 -18.99 -10.26
CA SER A 254 -1.42 -18.74 -10.37
C SER A 254 -0.64 -20.03 -10.35
N PHE A 255 0.28 -20.19 -11.29
CA PHE A 255 1.18 -21.33 -11.40
C PHE A 255 2.57 -20.94 -10.89
N PHE A 256 3.29 -21.82 -10.26
CA PHE A 256 4.59 -21.52 -9.66
C PHE A 256 5.43 -22.78 -9.39
N ASP A 257 6.74 -22.61 -9.38
CA ASP A 257 7.67 -23.65 -9.00
C ASP A 257 7.53 -24.02 -7.52
N GLY A 258 7.14 -25.24 -7.21
CA GLY A 258 6.98 -25.65 -5.82
C GLY A 258 6.94 -27.16 -5.60
N GLY A 259 7.66 -27.66 -4.62
CA GLY A 259 7.74 -29.10 -4.34
C GLY A 259 6.46 -29.68 -3.70
N PHE A 260 5.78 -28.91 -2.85
CA PHE A 260 4.56 -29.33 -2.17
C PHE A 260 3.28 -28.91 -2.89
N VAL A 261 3.28 -27.72 -3.43
CA VAL A 261 2.21 -27.13 -4.25
C VAL A 261 2.86 -26.31 -5.36
N ASN A 262 2.24 -26.27 -6.54
CA ASN A 262 2.70 -25.50 -7.69
C ASN A 262 1.57 -24.75 -8.41
N GLU A 263 0.39 -24.74 -7.83
CA GLU A 263 -0.78 -24.02 -8.34
C GLU A 263 -1.55 -23.43 -7.15
N GLY A 264 -2.08 -22.23 -7.33
CA GLY A 264 -2.93 -21.55 -6.35
C GLY A 264 -4.17 -20.97 -7.02
N GLU A 265 -5.35 -21.28 -6.50
CA GLU A 265 -6.59 -20.58 -6.80
C GLU A 265 -6.92 -19.66 -5.63
N ASN A 266 -7.05 -18.36 -5.91
CA ASN A 266 -7.27 -17.36 -4.87
C ASN A 266 -8.56 -16.59 -5.15
N MET A 267 -9.28 -16.22 -4.09
CA MET A 267 -10.47 -15.37 -4.17
C MET A 267 -10.41 -14.30 -3.09
N GLN A 268 -10.45 -13.06 -3.54
CA GLN A 268 -10.62 -11.87 -2.70
C GLN A 268 -12.00 -11.30 -2.92
N GLN A 269 -12.76 -11.09 -1.84
CA GLN A 269 -14.08 -10.49 -1.94
C GLN A 269 -14.29 -9.50 -0.80
N VAL A 270 -14.94 -8.39 -1.12
CA VAL A 270 -15.33 -7.34 -0.16
C VAL A 270 -16.78 -6.97 -0.44
N LEU A 271 -17.59 -6.99 0.61
CA LEU A 271 -18.94 -6.42 0.61
C LEU A 271 -19.01 -5.43 1.76
N GLY A 272 -19.32 -4.18 1.46
CA GLY A 272 -19.38 -3.15 2.48
C GLY A 272 -20.39 -2.06 2.17
N GLY A 273 -20.65 -1.24 3.18
CA GLY A 273 -21.48 -0.07 3.03
C GLY A 273 -21.36 0.87 4.22
N ALA A 274 -21.83 2.09 3.99
CA ALA A 274 -21.83 3.13 5.00
C ALA A 274 -23.10 3.97 4.92
N VAL A 275 -23.55 4.41 6.07
CA VAL A 275 -24.60 5.43 6.22
C VAL A 275 -24.01 6.58 7.02
N SER A 276 -24.13 7.79 6.51
CA SER A 276 -23.72 8.99 7.24
C SER A 276 -24.81 10.05 7.19
N PHE A 277 -24.95 10.79 8.27
CA PHE A 277 -25.90 11.92 8.35
C PHE A 277 -25.39 12.95 9.36
N ALA A 278 -25.88 14.18 9.24
CA ALA A 278 -25.58 15.27 10.14
C ALA A 278 -26.86 15.64 10.93
N PRO A 279 -27.07 15.08 12.14
CA PRO A 279 -28.22 15.43 12.97
C PRO A 279 -28.25 16.90 13.37
N HIS A 280 -27.06 17.53 13.41
CA HIS A 280 -26.86 18.94 13.73
C HIS A 280 -25.67 19.48 12.95
N GLU A 281 -25.61 20.79 12.73
CA GLU A 281 -24.51 21.46 11.97
C GLU A 281 -23.11 21.15 12.50
N ILE A 282 -22.98 20.94 13.80
CA ILE A 282 -21.70 20.61 14.45
C ILE A 282 -21.47 19.10 14.59
N TRP A 283 -22.43 18.24 14.27
CA TRP A 283 -22.36 16.80 14.51
C TRP A 283 -22.65 16.00 13.26
N ARG A 284 -21.69 15.21 12.85
CA ARG A 284 -21.83 14.19 11.82
C ARG A 284 -21.66 12.80 12.44
N ALA A 285 -22.58 11.89 12.17
CA ALA A 285 -22.49 10.49 12.54
C ALA A 285 -22.33 9.64 11.28
N ALA A 286 -21.51 8.59 11.38
CA ALA A 286 -21.28 7.61 10.32
C ALA A 286 -21.27 6.20 10.92
N LEU A 287 -22.04 5.30 10.31
CA LEU A 287 -22.03 3.87 10.57
C LEU A 287 -21.55 3.17 9.30
N ALA A 288 -20.46 2.44 9.39
CA ALA A 288 -19.90 1.67 8.28
C ALA A 288 -19.71 0.21 8.71
N GLY A 289 -19.93 -0.73 7.80
CA GLY A 289 -19.69 -2.12 8.09
C GLY A 289 -19.61 -2.97 6.85
N GLY A 290 -19.06 -4.16 6.99
CA GLY A 290 -18.91 -5.06 5.88
C GLY A 290 -18.18 -6.34 6.24
N ARG A 291 -17.98 -7.16 5.24
CA ARG A 291 -17.24 -8.42 5.32
C ARG A 291 -16.22 -8.51 4.19
N SER A 292 -15.04 -8.97 4.52
CA SER A 292 -14.05 -9.43 3.55
C SER A 292 -13.86 -10.95 3.63
N TRP A 293 -13.51 -11.53 2.50
CA TRP A 293 -13.15 -12.95 2.35
C TRP A 293 -11.80 -13.01 1.64
N ASP A 294 -10.95 -13.90 2.12
CA ASP A 294 -9.66 -14.25 1.53
C ASP A 294 -9.56 -15.78 1.51
N TYR A 295 -9.71 -16.38 0.33
CA TYR A 295 -9.71 -17.82 0.14
C TYR A 295 -8.53 -18.21 -0.74
N SER A 296 -7.82 -19.26 -0.33
CA SER A 296 -6.68 -19.81 -1.06
C SER A 296 -6.76 -21.33 -1.07
N ASP A 297 -6.95 -21.89 -2.25
CA ASP A 297 -6.86 -23.31 -2.55
C ASP A 297 -5.52 -23.59 -3.23
N ASN A 298 -4.75 -24.56 -2.73
CA ASN A 298 -3.44 -24.88 -3.25
C ASN A 298 -3.41 -26.31 -3.80
N PHE A 299 -2.80 -26.46 -4.97
CA PHE A 299 -2.77 -27.71 -5.70
C PHE A 299 -1.33 -28.15 -6.02
N ARG A 300 -1.17 -29.42 -6.29
CA ARG A 300 0.03 -30.01 -6.89
C ARG A 300 -0.40 -30.81 -8.10
N ASN A 301 -0.04 -30.36 -9.30
CA ASN A 301 -0.40 -30.99 -10.60
C ASN A 301 -1.91 -31.26 -10.69
N GLY A 302 -2.73 -30.23 -10.45
CA GLY A 302 -4.19 -30.30 -10.49
C GLY A 302 -4.85 -31.02 -9.30
N VAL A 303 -4.07 -31.54 -8.34
CA VAL A 303 -4.59 -32.24 -7.16
C VAL A 303 -4.56 -31.32 -5.95
N LYS A 304 -5.74 -31.00 -5.40
CA LYS A 304 -5.87 -30.13 -4.22
C LYS A 304 -5.12 -30.70 -3.01
N LYS A 305 -4.28 -29.90 -2.39
CA LYS A 305 -3.45 -30.24 -1.24
C LYS A 305 -3.86 -29.53 0.03
N SER A 306 -4.18 -28.25 -0.06
CA SER A 306 -4.56 -27.46 1.11
C SER A 306 -5.55 -26.37 0.74
N ARG A 307 -6.26 -25.89 1.77
CA ARG A 307 -7.16 -24.75 1.71
C ARG A 307 -6.99 -23.89 2.94
N PHE A 308 -6.98 -22.58 2.74
CA PHE A 308 -6.95 -21.57 3.79
C PHE A 308 -7.99 -20.50 3.48
N ASP A 309 -8.98 -20.35 4.36
CA ASP A 309 -10.03 -19.36 4.23
C ASP A 309 -9.99 -18.43 5.43
N SER A 310 -10.01 -17.13 5.17
CA SER A 310 -10.25 -16.09 6.16
C SER A 310 -11.54 -15.36 5.84
N LYS A 311 -12.32 -15.04 6.87
CA LYS A 311 -13.46 -14.12 6.81
C LYS A 311 -13.30 -13.10 7.91
N ARG A 312 -13.52 -11.83 7.58
CA ARG A 312 -13.45 -10.74 8.54
C ARG A 312 -14.71 -9.90 8.47
N ASP A 313 -15.45 -9.86 9.56
CA ASP A 313 -16.58 -8.95 9.76
C ASP A 313 -16.10 -7.69 10.46
N THR A 314 -16.51 -6.51 9.98
CA THR A 314 -16.20 -5.23 10.58
C THR A 314 -17.45 -4.38 10.73
N LEU A 315 -17.54 -3.67 11.85
CA LEU A 315 -18.55 -2.63 12.09
C LEU A 315 -17.88 -1.46 12.78
N SER A 316 -18.13 -0.25 12.32
CA SER A 316 -17.55 0.99 12.86
C SER A 316 -18.62 2.05 13.02
N LEU A 317 -18.72 2.63 14.20
CA LEU A 317 -19.52 3.81 14.48
C LEU A 317 -18.57 4.98 14.77
N GLN A 318 -18.70 6.06 14.03
CA GLN A 318 -17.91 7.28 14.21
C GLN A 318 -18.83 8.48 14.38
N ASN A 319 -18.46 9.37 15.28
CA ASN A 319 -19.11 10.65 15.51
C ASN A 319 -18.06 11.76 15.46
N ASP A 320 -18.28 12.75 14.59
CA ASP A 320 -17.43 13.92 14.44
C ASP A 320 -18.18 15.15 14.93
N PHE A 321 -17.58 15.89 15.85
CA PHE A 321 -18.12 17.11 16.43
C PHE A 321 -17.21 18.30 16.06
N THR A 322 -17.67 19.16 15.17
CA THR A 322 -17.00 20.42 14.81
C THR A 322 -17.31 21.47 15.86
N ILE A 323 -16.52 21.51 16.93
CA ILE A 323 -16.73 22.39 18.09
C ILE A 323 -16.49 23.86 17.71
N ALA A 324 -15.51 24.10 16.84
CA ALA A 324 -15.19 25.41 16.27
C ALA A 324 -14.58 25.25 14.88
N LYS A 325 -14.39 26.34 14.14
CA LYS A 325 -13.96 26.35 12.72
C LYS A 325 -12.76 25.44 12.39
N ARG A 326 -11.85 25.20 13.35
CA ARG A 326 -10.66 24.35 13.17
C ARG A 326 -10.48 23.38 14.34
N HIS A 327 -11.58 23.03 15.02
CA HIS A 327 -11.57 22.14 16.18
C HIS A 327 -12.56 21.01 15.97
N VAL A 328 -12.06 19.80 15.77
CA VAL A 328 -12.86 18.60 15.54
C VAL A 328 -12.56 17.59 16.63
N LEU A 329 -13.61 17.13 17.31
CA LEU A 329 -13.57 15.99 18.22
C LEU A 329 -14.21 14.81 17.50
N THR A 330 -13.47 13.73 17.29
CA THR A 330 -13.96 12.46 16.77
C THR A 330 -14.00 11.44 17.89
N ALA A 331 -15.11 10.71 18.02
CA ALA A 331 -15.25 9.58 18.93
C ALA A 331 -15.92 8.40 18.21
N GLY A 332 -15.46 7.20 18.48
CA GLY A 332 -16.00 6.04 17.80
C GLY A 332 -15.75 4.72 18.51
N ALA A 333 -16.42 3.70 17.98
CA ALA A 333 -16.28 2.31 18.40
C ALA A 333 -16.23 1.40 17.18
N ASP A 334 -15.38 0.40 17.24
CA ASP A 334 -15.20 -0.61 16.20
C ASP A 334 -15.42 -2.00 16.78
N PHE A 335 -15.99 -2.87 15.97
CA PHE A 335 -16.05 -4.31 16.20
C PHE A 335 -15.41 -5.02 15.01
N GLN A 336 -14.60 -6.03 15.27
CA GLN A 336 -14.03 -6.92 14.28
C GLN A 336 -14.14 -8.37 14.76
N LYS A 337 -14.54 -9.24 13.85
CA LYS A 337 -14.52 -10.69 14.05
C LYS A 337 -13.75 -11.35 12.91
N ASP A 338 -12.68 -12.04 13.26
CA ASP A 338 -11.95 -12.90 12.35
C ASP A 338 -12.44 -14.34 12.50
N HIS A 339 -12.62 -15.02 11.38
CA HIS A 339 -12.93 -16.45 11.32
C HIS A 339 -12.04 -17.11 10.27
N VAL A 340 -11.39 -18.21 10.64
CA VAL A 340 -10.53 -19.00 9.76
C VAL A 340 -11.07 -20.42 9.60
N SER A 341 -10.92 -20.96 8.39
CA SER A 341 -11.21 -22.35 8.06
C SER A 341 -10.06 -22.87 7.20
N SER A 342 -9.57 -24.05 7.49
CA SER A 342 -8.40 -24.59 6.81
C SER A 342 -8.50 -26.12 6.73
N SER A 343 -7.86 -26.71 5.71
CA SER A 343 -7.58 -28.16 5.68
C SER A 343 -6.67 -28.60 6.82
N THR A 344 -5.94 -27.64 7.41
CA THR A 344 -5.15 -27.81 8.63
C THR A 344 -6.03 -27.46 9.83
N ALA A 345 -6.15 -28.35 10.82
CA ALA A 345 -6.97 -28.11 12.01
C ALA A 345 -6.29 -27.10 12.94
N TYR A 346 -6.98 -26.01 13.25
CA TYR A 346 -6.58 -25.06 14.29
C TYR A 346 -7.44 -25.28 15.56
N PRO A 347 -6.83 -25.21 16.76
CA PRO A 347 -7.58 -25.31 18.01
C PRO A 347 -8.49 -24.12 18.28
N VAL A 348 -8.16 -22.94 17.69
CA VAL A 348 -8.96 -21.73 17.72
C VAL A 348 -9.17 -21.26 16.28
N THR A 349 -10.43 -21.03 15.89
CA THR A 349 -10.83 -20.68 14.51
C THR A 349 -11.51 -19.32 14.40
N SER A 350 -11.72 -18.62 15.52
CA SER A 350 -12.30 -17.27 15.50
C SER A 350 -11.70 -16.40 16.60
N ARG A 351 -11.77 -15.09 16.40
CA ARG A 351 -11.29 -14.10 17.35
C ARG A 351 -12.07 -12.80 17.21
N ASP A 352 -12.61 -12.31 18.31
CA ASP A 352 -13.30 -11.03 18.39
C ASP A 352 -12.36 -9.94 18.91
N ASN A 353 -12.54 -8.71 18.42
CA ASN A 353 -11.86 -7.52 18.90
C ASN A 353 -12.82 -6.33 18.97
N TYR A 354 -12.87 -5.68 20.10
CA TYR A 354 -13.65 -4.46 20.34
C TYR A 354 -12.71 -3.30 20.56
N GLY A 355 -12.95 -2.17 19.87
CA GLY A 355 -12.14 -0.97 20.00
C GLY A 355 -13.00 0.25 20.28
N VAL A 356 -12.54 1.11 21.20
CA VAL A 356 -13.09 2.45 21.38
C VAL A 356 -11.98 3.47 21.21
N PHE A 357 -12.27 4.57 20.50
CA PHE A 357 -11.26 5.59 20.21
C PHE A 357 -11.82 6.98 20.32
N GLY A 358 -10.92 7.91 20.58
CA GLY A 358 -11.18 9.34 20.54
C GLY A 358 -10.01 10.07 19.91
N GLN A 359 -10.30 11.13 19.17
CA GLN A 359 -9.32 12.01 18.56
C GLN A 359 -9.77 13.46 18.69
N TYR A 360 -8.83 14.34 18.99
CA TYR A 360 -9.04 15.78 18.96
C TYR A 360 -8.05 16.43 18.01
N GLN A 361 -8.57 17.20 17.07
CA GLN A 361 -7.80 18.00 16.11
C GLN A 361 -8.05 19.48 16.42
N ALA A 362 -7.01 20.27 16.50
CA ALA A 362 -7.08 21.70 16.85
C ALA A 362 -6.15 22.54 15.97
N GLY A 363 -6.70 23.62 15.42
CA GLY A 363 -5.95 24.67 14.75
C GLY A 363 -5.93 25.97 15.58
N LEU A 364 -4.75 26.32 16.11
CA LEU A 364 -4.52 27.46 16.99
C LEU A 364 -3.57 28.48 16.32
N GLY A 365 -4.13 29.38 15.51
CA GLY A 365 -3.35 30.30 14.70
C GLY A 365 -2.51 29.54 13.67
N ARG A 366 -1.19 29.61 13.78
CA ARG A 366 -0.23 28.86 12.95
C ARG A 366 0.10 27.46 13.48
N HIS A 367 -0.40 27.09 14.66
CA HIS A 367 -0.20 25.78 15.24
C HIS A 367 -1.36 24.85 14.86
N ASN A 368 -1.05 23.61 14.55
CA ASN A 368 -1.98 22.52 14.35
C ASN A 368 -1.60 21.38 15.28
N ALA A 369 -2.57 20.76 15.93
CA ALA A 369 -2.34 19.65 16.85
C ALA A 369 -3.35 18.54 16.63
N THR A 370 -2.92 17.30 16.80
CA THR A 370 -3.77 16.11 16.83
C THR A 370 -3.39 15.26 18.02
N LEU A 371 -4.37 14.81 18.76
CA LEU A 371 -4.23 13.84 19.83
C LEU A 371 -5.25 12.74 19.63
N SER A 372 -4.81 11.48 19.62
CA SER A 372 -5.71 10.33 19.55
C SER A 372 -5.33 9.27 20.59
N VAL A 373 -6.34 8.58 21.08
CA VAL A 373 -6.22 7.45 22.00
C VAL A 373 -7.23 6.38 21.62
N ARG A 374 -6.83 5.12 21.74
CA ARG A 374 -7.68 3.96 21.48
C ARG A 374 -7.41 2.88 22.54
N ARG A 375 -8.47 2.21 22.93
CA ARG A 375 -8.43 0.98 23.72
C ARG A 375 -9.05 -0.14 22.91
N ASP A 376 -8.28 -1.18 22.64
CA ASP A 376 -8.75 -2.44 22.08
C ASP A 376 -8.86 -3.49 23.18
N ASP A 377 -9.89 -4.32 23.11
CA ASP A 377 -10.06 -5.52 23.92
C ASP A 377 -10.16 -6.71 22.97
N ASN A 378 -9.08 -7.49 22.92
CA ASN A 378 -8.93 -8.63 22.05
C ASN A 378 -9.20 -9.92 22.83
N GLU A 379 -10.07 -10.78 22.33
CA GLU A 379 -10.50 -12.01 22.97
C GLU A 379 -9.34 -12.90 23.46
N GLN A 380 -8.24 -12.96 22.71
CA GLN A 380 -7.07 -13.80 23.03
C GLN A 380 -5.98 -13.07 23.82
N PHE A 381 -5.78 -11.79 23.56
CA PHE A 381 -4.63 -11.02 24.06
C PHE A 381 -5.01 -9.92 25.05
N GLY A 382 -6.30 -9.82 25.38
CA GLY A 382 -6.81 -8.81 26.32
C GLY A 382 -6.61 -7.38 25.83
N GLY A 383 -6.62 -6.47 26.76
CA GLY A 383 -6.67 -5.06 26.48
C GLY A 383 -5.33 -4.44 26.08
N LYS A 384 -5.32 -3.66 24.99
CA LYS A 384 -4.20 -2.83 24.52
C LYS A 384 -4.63 -1.38 24.36
N THR A 385 -3.79 -0.45 24.84
CA THR A 385 -4.02 0.99 24.66
C THR A 385 -2.93 1.54 23.74
N THR A 386 -3.35 2.30 22.72
CA THR A 386 -2.46 2.98 21.78
C THR A 386 -2.82 4.45 21.70
N GLY A 387 -1.85 5.29 21.36
CA GLY A 387 -2.04 6.73 21.24
C GLY A 387 -1.15 7.32 20.15
N ASN A 388 -1.55 8.49 19.68
CA ASN A 388 -0.75 9.29 18.76
C ASN A 388 -0.90 10.76 19.13
N VAL A 389 0.19 11.50 19.06
CA VAL A 389 0.23 12.96 19.15
C VAL A 389 0.95 13.50 17.93
N GLY A 390 0.37 14.52 17.32
CA GLY A 390 0.96 15.26 16.21
C GLY A 390 0.90 16.75 16.47
N TRP A 391 1.94 17.45 16.04
CA TRP A 391 2.02 18.90 16.10
C TRP A 391 2.62 19.43 14.79
N GLY A 392 2.05 20.52 14.29
CA GLY A 392 2.54 21.22 13.11
C GLY A 392 2.57 22.71 13.35
N TYR A 393 3.53 23.39 12.74
CA TYR A 393 3.68 24.83 12.77
C TYR A 393 3.88 25.39 11.36
N ASP A 394 2.96 26.25 10.95
CA ASP A 394 3.03 26.97 9.69
C ASP A 394 4.01 28.14 9.85
N VAL A 395 5.29 27.93 9.50
CA VAL A 395 6.37 28.94 9.60
C VAL A 395 6.02 30.12 8.69
N THR A 396 5.59 29.79 7.48
CA THR A 396 5.00 30.70 6.50
C THR A 396 3.77 30.04 5.91
N ASP A 397 3.06 30.71 5.01
CA ASP A 397 1.95 30.10 4.28
C ASP A 397 2.41 29.00 3.30
N ALA A 398 3.71 28.97 2.97
CA ALA A 398 4.35 28.02 2.06
C ALA A 398 5.32 27.04 2.75
N LEU A 399 5.52 27.12 4.06
CA LEU A 399 6.48 26.26 4.79
C LEU A 399 5.89 25.80 6.13
N ARG A 400 5.80 24.49 6.30
CA ARG A 400 5.36 23.85 7.55
C ARG A 400 6.43 22.93 8.10
N VAL A 401 6.59 22.93 9.42
CA VAL A 401 7.30 21.91 10.19
C VAL A 401 6.29 21.09 10.97
N ASN A 402 6.51 19.79 11.08
CA ASN A 402 5.66 18.89 11.85
C ASN A 402 6.50 17.90 12.65
N ALA A 403 5.92 17.45 13.77
CA ALA A 403 6.46 16.40 14.61
C ALA A 403 5.31 15.48 15.03
N SER A 404 5.57 14.19 15.09
CA SER A 404 4.60 13.23 15.60
C SER A 404 5.26 12.12 16.43
N TYR A 405 4.48 11.55 17.34
CA TYR A 405 4.84 10.36 18.08
C TYR A 405 3.62 9.45 18.21
N GLY A 406 3.79 8.18 17.93
CA GLY A 406 2.71 7.21 17.97
C GLY A 406 3.13 5.84 18.48
N THR A 407 2.15 5.10 18.99
CA THR A 407 2.30 3.71 19.42
C THR A 407 1.34 2.83 18.65
N ALA A 408 1.74 1.58 18.40
CA ALA A 408 0.93 0.60 17.72
C ALA A 408 1.14 -0.81 18.27
N PHE A 409 0.25 -1.72 17.90
CA PHE A 409 0.39 -3.15 18.21
C PHE A 409 -0.18 -4.00 17.07
N LYS A 410 0.29 -5.27 17.01
CA LYS A 410 -0.28 -6.31 16.14
C LYS A 410 -0.47 -7.58 16.98
N ALA A 411 -1.65 -8.15 16.91
CA ALA A 411 -1.92 -9.47 17.46
C ALA A 411 -1.32 -10.55 16.55
N PRO A 412 -0.73 -11.63 17.10
CA PRO A 412 -0.24 -12.76 16.31
C PRO A 412 -1.32 -13.33 15.39
N THR A 413 -0.94 -13.79 14.22
CA THR A 413 -1.82 -14.42 13.24
C THR A 413 -2.19 -15.85 13.65
N PHE A 414 -3.20 -16.45 12.98
CA PHE A 414 -3.56 -17.83 13.29
C PHE A 414 -2.48 -18.83 12.88
N ASN A 415 -1.70 -18.58 11.83
CA ASN A 415 -0.57 -19.43 11.46
C ASN A 415 0.57 -19.33 12.47
N GLU A 416 0.92 -18.12 12.91
CA GLU A 416 1.96 -17.92 13.94
C GLU A 416 1.61 -18.63 15.25
N LEU A 417 0.32 -18.75 15.58
CA LEU A 417 -0.13 -19.39 16.80
C LEU A 417 -0.33 -20.91 16.65
N TYR A 418 -0.87 -21.37 15.53
CA TYR A 418 -1.50 -22.71 15.47
C TYR A 418 -1.09 -23.56 14.27
N PHE A 419 -0.31 -23.04 13.29
CA PHE A 419 0.10 -23.86 12.16
C PHE A 419 1.02 -25.00 12.64
N PRO A 420 0.76 -26.28 12.28
CA PRO A 420 1.55 -27.41 12.75
C PRO A 420 3.04 -27.26 12.43
N PHE A 421 3.90 -27.60 13.38
CA PHE A 421 5.37 -27.53 13.28
C PHE A 421 5.94 -26.11 13.04
N PHE A 422 5.12 -25.08 13.16
CA PHE A 422 5.53 -23.68 13.00
C PHE A 422 4.98 -22.78 14.11
N GLY A 423 3.71 -22.97 14.49
CA GLY A 423 3.00 -22.07 15.40
C GLY A 423 3.38 -22.26 16.86
N ASP A 424 3.41 -21.16 17.61
CA ASP A 424 3.57 -21.13 19.07
C ASP A 424 2.41 -20.38 19.73
N PRO A 425 1.50 -21.09 20.44
CA PRO A 425 0.37 -20.44 21.13
C PRO A 425 0.75 -19.48 22.26
N THR A 426 2.03 -19.44 22.66
CA THR A 426 2.53 -18.56 23.74
C THR A 426 3.02 -17.20 23.25
N LEU A 427 2.93 -16.94 21.95
CA LEU A 427 3.32 -15.67 21.34
C LEU A 427 2.57 -14.49 21.94
N ARG A 428 3.30 -13.40 22.10
CA ARG A 428 2.78 -12.11 22.59
C ARG A 428 2.60 -11.16 21.41
N PRO A 429 1.62 -10.22 21.50
CA PRO A 429 1.46 -9.17 20.51
C PRO A 429 2.75 -8.36 20.31
N GLU A 430 3.05 -8.06 19.06
CA GLU A 430 4.10 -7.14 18.66
C GLU A 430 3.69 -5.71 19.02
N THR A 431 4.64 -4.86 19.33
CA THR A 431 4.39 -3.46 19.65
C THR A 431 5.40 -2.55 18.95
N ALA A 432 4.94 -1.35 18.58
CA ALA A 432 5.78 -0.33 17.98
C ALA A 432 5.65 1.01 18.68
N ARG A 433 6.75 1.77 18.64
CA ARG A 433 6.82 3.20 18.98
C ARG A 433 7.56 3.91 17.85
N SER A 434 6.99 4.98 17.32
CA SER A 434 7.64 5.75 16.27
C SER A 434 7.57 7.24 16.55
N GLY A 435 8.69 7.92 16.35
CA GLY A 435 8.80 9.37 16.33
C GLY A 435 9.16 9.86 14.95
N GLU A 436 8.60 10.98 14.52
CA GLU A 436 8.82 11.57 13.20
C GLU A 436 8.99 13.08 13.32
N LEU A 437 9.87 13.63 12.48
CA LEU A 437 10.04 15.06 12.24
C LEU A 437 9.94 15.31 10.74
N GLY A 438 9.10 16.25 10.33
CA GLY A 438 8.87 16.59 8.93
C GLY A 438 9.02 18.07 8.66
N VAL A 439 9.43 18.37 7.44
CA VAL A 439 9.39 19.71 6.86
C VAL A 439 8.79 19.58 5.47
N GLN A 440 7.78 20.35 5.19
CA GLN A 440 7.16 20.39 3.85
C GLN A 440 6.97 21.82 3.40
N GLY A 441 7.03 22.03 2.11
CA GLY A 441 6.90 23.36 1.56
C GLY A 441 6.36 23.37 0.14
N ASP A 442 5.76 24.52 -0.19
CA ASP A 442 5.28 24.85 -1.51
C ASP A 442 6.21 25.88 -2.17
N HIS A 443 6.43 25.72 -3.46
CA HIS A 443 7.15 26.63 -4.31
C HIS A 443 6.33 26.90 -5.57
N PRO A 444 6.47 28.04 -6.24
CA PRO A 444 5.73 28.31 -7.48
C PRO A 444 5.84 27.23 -8.58
N LEU A 445 6.86 26.39 -8.54
CA LEU A 445 7.06 25.27 -9.47
C LEU A 445 6.50 23.94 -8.96
N GLY A 446 6.10 23.83 -7.67
CA GLY A 446 5.60 22.57 -7.11
C GLY A 446 5.75 22.44 -5.61
N THR A 447 5.71 21.21 -5.12
CA THR A 447 5.74 20.87 -3.69
C THR A 447 6.94 20.00 -3.35
N TRP A 448 7.38 20.05 -2.09
CA TRP A 448 8.45 19.18 -1.59
C TRP A 448 8.23 18.83 -0.11
N GLY A 449 8.81 17.73 0.31
CA GLY A 449 8.77 17.30 1.71
C GLY A 449 9.98 16.46 2.08
N VAL A 450 10.39 16.58 3.33
CA VAL A 450 11.46 15.79 3.95
C VAL A 450 10.96 15.28 5.28
N ASN A 451 11.07 13.96 5.52
CA ASN A 451 10.70 13.34 6.78
C ASN A 451 11.85 12.51 7.33
N LEU A 452 12.13 12.67 8.63
CA LEU A 452 13.04 11.84 9.41
C LEU A 452 12.21 11.05 10.41
N PHE A 453 12.46 9.76 10.57
CA PHE A 453 11.74 8.93 11.52
C PHE A 453 12.64 7.88 12.20
N GLU A 454 12.24 7.47 13.40
CA GLU A 454 12.75 6.29 14.09
C GLU A 454 11.56 5.47 14.61
N THR A 455 11.52 4.20 14.23
CA THR A 455 10.56 3.21 14.73
C THR A 455 11.29 2.13 15.51
N ARG A 456 10.81 1.80 16.70
CA ARG A 456 11.27 0.68 17.51
C ARG A 456 10.16 -0.34 17.62
N LEU A 457 10.48 -1.56 17.24
CA LEU A 457 9.62 -2.73 17.30
C LEU A 457 10.07 -3.61 18.47
N ASN A 458 9.14 -4.09 19.27
CA ASN A 458 9.40 -5.04 20.35
C ASN A 458 8.52 -6.27 20.21
N ASN A 459 9.04 -7.43 20.62
CA ASN A 459 8.40 -8.73 20.46
C ASN A 459 8.09 -9.08 19.01
N LEU A 460 8.93 -8.67 18.05
CA LEU A 460 8.79 -9.03 16.64
C LEU A 460 8.67 -10.55 16.50
N ILE A 461 7.69 -11.01 15.72
CA ILE A 461 7.49 -12.45 15.49
C ILE A 461 8.27 -12.85 14.24
N ALA A 462 9.16 -13.81 14.38
CA ALA A 462 9.94 -14.35 13.28
C ALA A 462 10.12 -15.87 13.43
N PHE A 463 10.50 -16.53 12.34
CA PHE A 463 10.82 -17.96 12.36
C PHE A 463 12.20 -18.20 12.97
N ASP A 464 12.22 -18.92 14.08
CA ASP A 464 13.44 -19.42 14.69
C ASP A 464 13.85 -20.76 14.07
N ALA A 465 14.86 -20.75 13.21
CA ALA A 465 15.34 -21.94 12.51
C ALA A 465 15.95 -23.00 13.44
N ALA A 466 16.38 -22.63 14.65
CA ALA A 466 16.93 -23.57 15.63
C ALA A 466 15.81 -24.33 16.37
N ARG A 467 14.68 -23.69 16.59
CA ARG A 467 13.49 -24.27 17.24
C ARG A 467 12.47 -24.79 16.25
N LEU A 468 12.56 -24.38 14.98
CA LEU A 468 11.58 -24.63 13.91
C LEU A 468 10.18 -24.09 14.25
N LEU A 469 10.09 -22.99 15.00
CA LEU A 469 8.84 -22.39 15.46
C LEU A 469 8.85 -20.89 15.22
N ALA A 470 7.65 -20.30 15.13
CA ALA A 470 7.46 -18.86 15.27
C ALA A 470 7.79 -18.46 16.72
N THR A 471 8.59 -17.43 16.91
CA THR A 471 8.96 -16.95 18.24
C THR A 471 8.92 -15.42 18.28
N ASN A 472 8.65 -14.85 19.46
CA ASN A 472 8.94 -13.44 19.67
C ASN A 472 10.46 -13.29 19.75
N VAL A 473 11.07 -12.99 18.62
CA VAL A 473 12.47 -12.59 18.57
C VAL A 473 12.49 -11.09 18.80
N ASP A 474 13.06 -10.71 19.83
CA ASP A 474 13.48 -9.42 20.33
C ASP A 474 13.10 -8.12 19.57
N ASP A 475 14.04 -7.19 19.52
CA ASP A 475 13.79 -5.81 19.11
C ASP A 475 14.33 -5.51 17.71
N ALA A 476 13.63 -4.68 16.96
CA ALA A 476 14.16 -4.06 15.76
C ALA A 476 14.10 -2.53 15.88
N ARG A 477 15.07 -1.87 15.26
CA ARG A 477 15.10 -0.41 15.14
C ARG A 477 15.20 -0.04 13.67
N ILE A 478 14.29 0.79 13.22
CA ILE A 478 14.29 1.30 11.85
C ILE A 478 14.36 2.82 11.89
N ARG A 479 15.40 3.37 11.26
CA ARG A 479 15.56 4.80 11.03
C ARG A 479 15.45 5.08 9.56
N GLY A 480 14.96 6.25 9.20
CA GLY A 480 14.90 6.60 7.79
C GLY A 480 14.78 8.09 7.53
N LEU A 481 15.17 8.41 6.30
CA LEU A 481 14.96 9.69 5.66
C LEU A 481 14.13 9.46 4.41
N GLU A 482 13.04 10.19 4.29
CA GLU A 482 12.19 10.25 3.09
C GLU A 482 12.27 11.67 2.52
N VAL A 483 12.50 11.78 1.21
CA VAL A 483 12.46 13.04 0.45
C VAL A 483 11.50 12.85 -0.70
N GLN A 484 10.56 13.77 -0.86
CA GLN A 484 9.66 13.81 -2.00
C GLN A 484 9.64 15.21 -2.61
N ALA A 485 9.56 15.28 -3.94
CA ALA A 485 9.39 16.53 -4.65
C ALA A 485 8.53 16.31 -5.89
N GLY A 486 7.64 17.25 -6.16
CA GLY A 486 6.87 17.33 -7.40
C GLY A 486 7.00 18.71 -7.99
N ALA A 487 7.26 18.83 -9.30
CA ALA A 487 7.42 20.12 -9.95
C ALA A 487 6.97 20.11 -11.41
N LEU A 488 6.44 21.24 -11.86
CA LEU A 488 6.22 21.52 -13.27
C LEU A 488 7.43 22.28 -13.84
N LEU A 489 8.32 21.56 -14.55
CA LEU A 489 9.56 22.10 -15.10
C LEU A 489 9.48 22.17 -16.63
N ALA A 490 9.43 23.35 -17.21
CA ALA A 490 9.34 23.57 -18.66
C ALA A 490 8.22 22.74 -19.35
N GLY A 491 7.08 22.58 -18.67
CA GLY A 491 5.93 21.80 -19.14
C GLY A 491 6.04 20.29 -18.89
N TRP A 492 7.09 19.82 -18.21
CA TRP A 492 7.20 18.46 -17.72
C TRP A 492 6.67 18.38 -16.28
N GLN A 493 5.73 17.49 -16.04
CA GLN A 493 5.34 17.09 -14.70
C GLN A 493 6.41 16.12 -14.18
N THR A 494 7.14 16.51 -13.14
CA THR A 494 8.23 15.71 -12.59
C THR A 494 7.94 15.35 -11.14
N HIS A 495 8.24 14.10 -10.77
CA HIS A 495 8.18 13.61 -9.40
C HIS A 495 9.49 12.92 -9.05
N ALA A 496 10.00 13.18 -7.86
CA ALA A 496 11.19 12.54 -7.31
C ALA A 496 10.89 12.06 -5.89
N ASN A 497 11.21 10.80 -5.62
CA ASN A 497 11.08 10.19 -4.30
C ASN A 497 12.39 9.50 -3.95
N LEU A 498 12.96 9.81 -2.79
CA LEU A 498 14.14 9.14 -2.23
C LEU A 498 13.79 8.61 -0.84
N THR A 499 14.17 7.38 -0.57
CA THR A 499 14.08 6.76 0.75
C THR A 499 15.47 6.21 1.13
N LEU A 500 15.94 6.56 2.31
CA LEU A 500 17.13 5.98 2.93
C LEU A 500 16.68 5.32 4.23
N LEU A 501 17.00 4.02 4.43
CA LEU A 501 16.62 3.21 5.58
C LEU A 501 17.84 2.61 6.28
N ASP A 502 17.76 2.53 7.59
CA ASP A 502 18.66 1.77 8.47
C ASP A 502 17.79 0.79 9.30
N PRO A 503 17.35 -0.35 8.70
CA PRO A 503 16.47 -1.32 9.34
C PRO A 503 17.30 -2.40 10.05
N GLU A 504 17.60 -2.18 11.31
CA GLU A 504 18.56 -2.94 12.10
C GLU A 504 17.87 -3.93 13.05
N ASN A 505 18.32 -5.16 13.04
CA ASN A 505 17.99 -6.16 14.06
C ASN A 505 18.72 -5.83 15.38
N ARG A 506 17.99 -5.61 16.45
CA ARG A 506 18.51 -5.27 17.79
C ARG A 506 18.42 -6.45 18.78
N SER A 507 17.98 -7.60 18.30
CA SER A 507 17.92 -8.84 19.08
C SER A 507 19.28 -9.22 19.65
N ALA A 508 19.31 -9.78 20.83
CA ALA A 508 20.54 -10.36 21.36
C ALA A 508 20.94 -11.60 20.53
N GLY A 509 22.24 -11.80 20.27
CA GLY A 509 22.76 -12.97 19.57
C GLY A 509 23.51 -12.67 18.29
N ALA A 510 23.67 -13.68 17.43
CA ALA A 510 24.55 -13.65 16.27
C ALA A 510 24.10 -12.66 15.17
N ASN A 511 22.82 -12.34 15.12
CA ASN A 511 22.24 -11.46 14.11
C ASN A 511 22.10 -10.01 14.60
N HIS A 512 22.65 -9.67 15.76
CA HIS A 512 22.62 -8.31 16.29
C HIS A 512 23.34 -7.33 15.36
N GLY A 513 22.64 -6.26 14.97
CA GLY A 513 23.18 -5.24 14.06
C GLY A 513 23.05 -5.60 12.57
N ASN A 514 22.50 -6.75 12.23
CA ASN A 514 22.23 -7.10 10.84
C ASN A 514 21.02 -6.32 10.28
N VAL A 515 21.03 -6.12 8.97
CA VAL A 515 19.92 -5.52 8.24
C VAL A 515 18.73 -6.49 8.22
N LEU A 516 17.53 -6.00 8.42
CA LEU A 516 16.32 -6.82 8.32
C LEU A 516 16.15 -7.35 6.88
N PRO A 517 15.70 -8.61 6.69
CA PRO A 517 15.62 -9.23 5.37
C PRO A 517 14.72 -8.50 4.37
N ARG A 518 15.09 -8.54 3.09
CA ARG A 518 14.33 -8.07 1.93
C ARG A 518 14.04 -6.56 1.87
N ARG A 519 14.65 -5.73 2.75
CA ARG A 519 14.53 -4.27 2.73
C ARG A 519 15.73 -3.67 2.02
N ALA A 520 15.48 -2.88 0.98
CA ALA A 520 16.53 -2.05 0.40
C ALA A 520 16.83 -0.87 1.33
N GLU A 521 18.13 -0.63 1.60
CA GLU A 521 18.56 0.50 2.42
C GLU A 521 18.39 1.83 1.69
N GLU A 522 18.33 1.80 0.35
CA GLU A 522 18.22 2.97 -0.51
C GLU A 522 17.21 2.70 -1.62
N SER A 523 16.32 3.65 -1.88
CA SER A 523 15.45 3.62 -3.06
C SER A 523 15.25 5.02 -3.62
N LEU A 524 15.25 5.13 -4.95
CA LEU A 524 15.00 6.36 -5.69
C LEU A 524 14.02 6.08 -6.82
N ARG A 525 13.00 6.91 -6.94
CA ARG A 525 12.13 6.95 -8.12
C ARG A 525 12.11 8.35 -8.69
N LEU A 526 12.25 8.45 -10.01
CA LEU A 526 12.09 9.68 -10.78
C LEU A 526 11.06 9.44 -11.87
N ASP A 527 10.05 10.28 -11.95
CA ASP A 527 9.05 10.27 -13.02
C ASP A 527 9.08 11.62 -13.75
N ALA A 528 8.92 11.61 -15.06
CA ALA A 528 8.78 12.81 -15.88
C ALA A 528 7.75 12.54 -16.99
N ASP A 529 6.71 13.36 -17.07
CA ASP A 529 5.60 13.24 -18.04
C ASP A 529 5.32 14.57 -18.69
N ARG A 530 4.98 14.53 -19.98
CA ARG A 530 4.59 15.73 -20.73
C ARG A 530 3.59 15.41 -21.84
N GLU A 531 2.61 16.29 -22.00
CA GLU A 531 1.68 16.27 -23.11
C GLU A 531 2.05 17.32 -24.18
N PHE A 532 1.94 16.91 -25.46
CA PHE A 532 2.14 17.73 -26.65
C PHE A 532 0.88 17.63 -27.51
N GLY A 533 -0.14 18.39 -27.18
CA GLY A 533 -1.44 18.29 -27.85
C GLY A 533 -2.08 16.91 -27.65
N ARG A 534 -2.17 16.12 -28.72
CA ARG A 534 -2.73 14.76 -28.67
C ARG A 534 -1.72 13.68 -28.27
N PHE A 535 -0.46 14.04 -28.16
CA PHE A 535 0.62 13.10 -27.87
C PHE A 535 1.18 13.31 -26.47
N GLY A 536 1.19 12.28 -25.66
CA GLY A 536 1.80 12.24 -24.34
C GLY A 536 3.02 11.33 -24.32
N VAL A 537 4.05 11.70 -23.59
CA VAL A 537 5.24 10.88 -23.34
C VAL A 537 5.61 10.94 -21.87
N GLY A 538 6.17 9.86 -21.36
CA GLY A 538 6.69 9.81 -20.00
C GLY A 538 7.80 8.79 -19.83
N ALA A 539 8.58 8.99 -18.78
CA ALA A 539 9.64 8.07 -18.38
C ALA A 539 9.64 7.92 -16.86
N SER A 540 10.03 6.74 -16.39
CA SER A 540 10.31 6.47 -14.98
C SER A 540 11.68 5.84 -14.85
N ILE A 541 12.41 6.23 -13.81
CA ILE A 541 13.64 5.57 -13.36
C ILE A 541 13.38 5.07 -11.95
N LEU A 542 13.60 3.79 -11.71
CA LEU A 542 13.58 3.19 -10.38
C LEU A 542 14.96 2.62 -10.08
N ALA A 543 15.57 3.07 -8.99
CA ALA A 543 16.81 2.53 -8.46
C ALA A 543 16.59 2.00 -7.05
N ALA A 544 17.05 0.79 -6.78
CA ALA A 544 17.04 0.18 -5.45
C ALA A 544 18.45 -0.27 -5.08
N GLY A 545 18.84 -0.01 -3.82
CA GLY A 545 20.07 -0.47 -3.22
C GLY A 545 20.08 -1.99 -3.01
N LYS A 546 21.20 -2.50 -2.53
CA LYS A 546 21.31 -3.89 -2.14
C LYS A 546 20.37 -4.22 -0.95
N ARG A 547 20.05 -5.49 -0.82
CA ARG A 547 19.28 -6.05 0.29
C ARG A 547 19.76 -7.45 0.64
N TYR A 548 19.35 -7.97 1.76
CA TYR A 548 19.64 -9.36 2.16
C TYR A 548 18.35 -10.15 2.24
N ASP A 549 18.36 -11.43 1.86
CA ASP A 549 17.16 -12.28 1.93
C ASP A 549 17.02 -12.99 3.29
N ASP A 550 18.10 -13.11 4.04
CA ASP A 550 18.15 -13.82 5.32
C ASP A 550 18.60 -12.92 6.50
N LEU A 551 18.16 -13.26 7.72
CA LEU A 551 18.54 -12.54 8.94
C LEU A 551 20.04 -12.54 9.23
N ALA A 552 20.77 -13.53 8.73
CA ALA A 552 22.22 -13.64 8.92
C ALA A 552 23.03 -12.78 7.93
N ASN A 553 22.35 -12.11 6.99
CA ASN A 553 22.89 -11.28 5.91
C ASN A 553 23.95 -12.04 5.07
N ARG A 554 23.68 -13.32 4.75
CA ARG A 554 24.56 -14.17 3.94
C ARG A 554 24.15 -14.21 2.48
N VAL A 555 22.85 -14.03 2.21
CA VAL A 555 22.29 -14.02 0.87
C VAL A 555 22.03 -12.57 0.50
N GLU A 556 22.99 -11.96 -0.20
CA GLU A 556 22.91 -10.58 -0.68
C GLU A 556 22.28 -10.56 -2.08
N LEU A 557 21.31 -9.67 -2.29
CA LEU A 557 20.71 -9.34 -3.57
C LEU A 557 21.30 -8.02 -4.08
N ASP A 558 21.71 -8.02 -5.33
CA ASP A 558 22.35 -6.88 -5.98
C ASP A 558 21.41 -5.68 -6.11
N ARG A 559 22.01 -4.49 -6.11
CA ARG A 559 21.34 -3.24 -6.51
C ARG A 559 20.94 -3.28 -7.98
N TYR A 560 19.84 -2.61 -8.30
CA TYR A 560 19.38 -2.52 -9.67
C TYR A 560 18.84 -1.13 -10.03
N VAL A 561 18.77 -0.87 -11.33
CA VAL A 561 18.14 0.30 -11.91
C VAL A 561 17.30 -0.17 -13.09
N THR A 562 16.02 0.18 -13.10
CA THR A 562 15.13 -0.02 -14.25
C THR A 562 14.70 1.33 -14.83
N VAL A 563 14.46 1.35 -16.13
CA VAL A 563 13.95 2.50 -16.86
C VAL A 563 12.70 2.04 -17.62
N ASP A 564 11.60 2.75 -17.41
CA ASP A 564 10.35 2.53 -18.13
C ASP A 564 10.05 3.75 -19.01
N LEU A 565 9.53 3.49 -20.21
CA LEU A 565 9.03 4.52 -21.11
C LEU A 565 7.55 4.30 -21.37
N ARG A 566 6.81 5.39 -21.53
CA ARG A 566 5.40 5.38 -21.87
C ARG A 566 5.06 6.45 -22.88
N SER A 567 4.09 6.14 -23.71
CA SER A 567 3.56 7.05 -24.71
C SER A 567 2.05 6.90 -24.80
N GLN A 568 1.38 7.96 -25.20
CA GLN A 568 -0.05 7.98 -25.44
C GLN A 568 -0.34 8.82 -26.66
N TYR A 569 -1.27 8.37 -27.50
CA TYR A 569 -1.82 9.14 -28.59
C TYR A 569 -3.35 9.19 -28.47
N LYS A 570 -3.90 10.40 -28.26
CA LYS A 570 -5.35 10.65 -28.22
C LYS A 570 -5.87 10.69 -29.68
N VAL A 571 -6.37 9.56 -30.18
CA VAL A 571 -6.95 9.42 -31.52
C VAL A 571 -8.15 10.37 -31.67
N THR A 572 -9.00 10.38 -30.66
CA THR A 572 -10.09 11.35 -30.44
C THR A 572 -10.06 11.81 -28.99
N GLU A 573 -11.02 12.63 -28.57
CA GLU A 573 -11.17 12.99 -27.14
C GLU A 573 -11.52 11.78 -26.25
N LYS A 574 -12.10 10.72 -26.83
CA LYS A 574 -12.57 9.52 -26.13
C LYS A 574 -11.70 8.29 -26.35
N TRP A 575 -10.92 8.23 -27.42
CA TRP A 575 -10.09 7.08 -27.76
C TRP A 575 -8.60 7.42 -27.66
N ALA A 576 -7.88 6.59 -26.97
CA ALA A 576 -6.42 6.68 -26.87
C ALA A 576 -5.75 5.33 -27.16
N ILE A 577 -4.60 5.41 -27.82
CA ILE A 577 -3.66 4.28 -27.94
C ILE A 577 -2.49 4.61 -27.01
N GLN A 578 -2.13 3.67 -26.14
CA GLN A 578 -1.03 3.79 -25.21
C GLN A 578 0.02 2.71 -25.50
N GLY A 579 1.28 3.07 -25.33
CA GLY A 579 2.41 2.15 -25.40
C GLY A 579 3.28 2.29 -24.16
N ARG A 580 3.66 1.17 -23.56
CA ARG A 580 4.55 1.11 -22.41
C ARG A 580 5.67 0.11 -22.65
N ALA A 581 6.90 0.50 -22.39
CA ALA A 581 8.07 -0.36 -22.33
C ALA A 581 8.61 -0.35 -20.90
N GLU A 582 8.62 -1.51 -20.27
CA GLU A 582 9.10 -1.73 -18.91
C GLU A 582 10.51 -2.31 -18.96
N ASN A 583 11.33 -1.97 -17.95
CA ASN A 583 12.72 -2.45 -17.85
C ASN A 583 13.47 -2.36 -19.19
N LEU A 584 13.45 -1.18 -19.80
CA LEU A 584 14.01 -0.95 -21.16
C LEU A 584 15.47 -1.38 -21.30
N LEU A 585 16.23 -1.31 -20.19
CA LEU A 585 17.65 -1.69 -20.18
C LEU A 585 17.86 -3.21 -20.05
N ASP A 586 16.77 -3.98 -19.95
CA ASP A 586 16.80 -5.45 -19.82
C ASP A 586 17.65 -5.91 -18.63
N ARG A 587 17.48 -5.22 -17.49
CA ARG A 587 18.24 -5.53 -16.29
C ARG A 587 17.67 -6.78 -15.61
N ASP A 588 18.50 -7.79 -15.42
CA ASP A 588 18.19 -8.90 -14.54
C ASP A 588 18.31 -8.44 -13.09
N TYR A 589 17.26 -8.68 -12.28
CA TYR A 589 17.25 -8.33 -10.88
C TYR A 589 16.29 -9.23 -10.08
N GLU A 590 16.52 -9.28 -8.78
CA GLU A 590 15.71 -10.03 -7.83
C GLU A 590 15.27 -9.10 -6.68
N THR A 591 14.09 -9.35 -6.14
CA THR A 591 13.57 -8.69 -4.92
C THR A 591 13.37 -9.67 -3.77
N ALA A 592 13.33 -10.96 -4.09
CA ALA A 592 13.48 -12.12 -3.22
C ALA A 592 14.53 -13.04 -3.86
N ALA A 593 15.37 -13.67 -3.04
CA ALA A 593 16.47 -14.48 -3.55
C ALA A 593 15.99 -15.63 -4.44
N PHE A 594 16.65 -15.77 -5.59
CA PHE A 594 16.42 -16.82 -6.59
C PHE A 594 15.11 -16.69 -7.37
N PHE A 595 14.37 -15.59 -7.18
CA PHE A 595 13.16 -15.29 -7.95
C PHE A 595 13.43 -14.19 -8.98
N ASN A 596 13.37 -14.58 -10.24
CA ASN A 596 13.52 -13.68 -11.38
C ASN A 596 12.42 -12.61 -11.38
N GLN A 597 12.75 -11.43 -11.84
CA GLN A 597 11.78 -10.39 -12.17
C GLN A 597 11.69 -10.24 -13.71
N PRO A 598 10.55 -9.76 -14.25
CA PRO A 598 10.39 -9.61 -15.69
C PRO A 598 11.53 -8.76 -16.31
N GLY A 599 12.11 -9.27 -17.39
CA GLY A 599 13.02 -8.55 -18.25
C GLY A 599 12.30 -7.45 -19.03
N ARG A 600 12.94 -6.94 -20.10
CA ARG A 600 12.33 -5.92 -20.96
C ARG A 600 11.00 -6.40 -21.52
N SER A 601 9.93 -5.63 -21.27
CA SER A 601 8.58 -5.95 -21.65
C SER A 601 7.90 -4.79 -22.36
N VAL A 602 7.05 -5.06 -23.34
CA VAL A 602 6.33 -4.04 -24.09
C VAL A 602 4.84 -4.37 -24.13
N PHE A 603 4.01 -3.35 -23.90
CA PHE A 603 2.55 -3.46 -23.87
C PHE A 603 1.92 -2.34 -24.71
N VAL A 604 0.82 -2.67 -25.39
CA VAL A 604 0.01 -1.71 -26.14
C VAL A 604 -1.42 -1.80 -25.64
N THR A 605 -2.00 -0.65 -25.32
CA THR A 605 -3.38 -0.54 -24.82
C THR A 605 -4.22 0.32 -25.76
N LEU A 606 -5.39 -0.16 -26.12
CA LEU A 606 -6.46 0.65 -26.70
C LEU A 606 -7.45 0.97 -25.58
N ALA A 607 -7.67 2.26 -25.31
CA ALA A 607 -8.57 2.72 -24.27
C ALA A 607 -9.68 3.61 -24.84
N TYR A 608 -10.88 3.43 -24.33
CA TYR A 608 -12.04 4.29 -24.56
C TYR A 608 -12.55 4.81 -23.21
N GLN A 609 -12.69 6.12 -23.12
CA GLN A 609 -13.29 6.80 -21.97
C GLN A 609 -14.12 7.96 -22.48
N HIS A 610 -15.38 8.05 -22.01
CA HIS A 610 -16.32 9.10 -22.48
C HIS A 610 -16.11 10.39 -21.71
#